data_330e367d0448159eba3281e14fa102a4
#
_entry.id   330e367d0448159eba3281e14fa102a4
#
_cell.length_a   1.000
_cell.length_b   1.000
_cell.length_c   1.000
_cell.angle_alpha   90.00
_cell.angle_beta   90.00
_cell.angle_gamma   90.00
#
_symmetry.space_group_name_H-M   'P 1'
#
loop_
_entity.id
_entity.type
_entity.pdbx_description
1 polymer ?
#
loop_
_entity_poly.entity_id
_entity_poly.type
_entity_poly.pdbx_seq_one_letter_code
_entity_poly.pdbx_strand_id
1 'polypeptide(L)'
;MRKNKKNTKISFLIRTRNEERWIGHAIQSVLDRVYRPEILIVDNNSTDNTLRIVKYFQHDPLLNELDHPSGKNYTDIRILNIKNYTPGAAINYGVKKASNEIIVIMSAHCILKKINLKKHIKDLNNNVCIFGNQIPIWEGKKLTKRYIWSHFTNTRVQNMFSKLENRYFIHNGIAIYKKKILKKYPFDKYLLGKEDRYWAAKIIKKKLNFLYDPSLEAEHHYTDGGSTWRIQGKV
;
A
#
# COMPACT_ATOMS: atom_id res chain seq x y z
N MET A 1 -19.20 -30.19 -9.11
CA MET A 1 -17.73 -30.00 -8.92
C MET A 1 -17.39 -28.53 -8.83
N ARG A 2 -17.16 -27.97 -7.64
CA ARG A 2 -16.67 -26.59 -7.45
C ARG A 2 -15.18 -26.57 -7.85
N LYS A 3 -14.85 -25.94 -8.99
CA LYS A 3 -13.46 -25.67 -9.38
C LYS A 3 -12.77 -24.93 -8.23
N ASN A 4 -11.75 -25.53 -7.63
CA ASN A 4 -10.85 -24.89 -6.68
C ASN A 4 -10.35 -23.57 -7.28
N LYS A 5 -10.96 -22.44 -6.91
CA LYS A 5 -10.40 -21.11 -7.20
C LYS A 5 -9.07 -21.06 -6.43
N LYS A 6 -7.94 -21.15 -7.15
CA LYS A 6 -6.63 -20.85 -6.58
C LYS A 6 -6.72 -19.46 -5.95
N ASN A 7 -6.87 -19.40 -4.62
CA ASN A 7 -6.83 -18.15 -3.88
C ASN A 7 -5.44 -17.54 -4.06
N THR A 8 -5.38 -16.43 -4.76
CA THR A 8 -4.11 -15.73 -4.95
C THR A 8 -3.68 -15.15 -3.61
N LYS A 9 -2.63 -15.74 -3.05
CA LYS A 9 -2.02 -15.24 -1.82
C LYS A 9 -1.32 -13.91 -2.08
N ILE A 10 -1.57 -12.92 -1.22
CA ILE A 10 -1.11 -11.55 -1.37
C ILE A 10 -0.63 -11.00 -0.03
N SER A 11 0.43 -10.20 -0.06
CA SER A 11 0.98 -9.53 1.12
C SER A 11 0.70 -8.03 1.04
N PHE A 12 0.03 -7.49 2.05
CA PHE A 12 -0.06 -6.05 2.27
C PHE A 12 1.11 -5.60 3.13
N LEU A 13 1.80 -4.56 2.69
CA LEU A 13 2.88 -3.91 3.40
C LEU A 13 2.42 -2.52 3.78
N ILE A 14 2.17 -2.30 5.07
CA ILE A 14 1.69 -1.05 5.63
C ILE A 14 2.83 -0.43 6.45
N ARG A 15 3.31 0.75 6.03
CA ARG A 15 4.31 1.51 6.77
C ARG A 15 3.61 2.41 7.77
N THR A 16 4.08 2.43 9.00
CA THR A 16 3.45 3.21 10.06
C THR A 16 4.44 3.92 10.99
N ARG A 17 4.01 5.05 11.52
CA ARG A 17 4.60 5.75 12.66
C ARG A 17 3.55 6.67 13.26
N ASN A 18 3.14 6.40 14.51
CA ASN A 18 2.16 7.21 15.23
C ASN A 18 0.88 7.43 14.42
N GLU A 19 0.23 6.32 14.06
CA GLU A 19 -0.98 6.28 13.25
C GLU A 19 -2.15 5.62 14.01
N GLU A 20 -2.21 5.79 15.35
CA GLU A 20 -3.27 5.19 16.18
C GLU A 20 -4.68 5.52 15.67
N ARG A 21 -4.85 6.72 15.10
CA ARG A 21 -6.14 7.14 14.55
C ARG A 21 -6.57 6.32 13.33
N TRP A 22 -5.64 5.83 12.51
CA TRP A 22 -5.97 5.28 11.20
C TRP A 22 -5.61 3.81 11.01
N ILE A 23 -4.62 3.30 11.73
CA ILE A 23 -4.08 1.95 11.49
C ILE A 23 -5.14 0.85 11.61
N GLY A 24 -6.07 0.95 12.56
CA GLY A 24 -7.17 0.01 12.72
C GLY A 24 -8.11 0.01 11.51
N HIS A 25 -8.49 1.20 11.03
CA HIS A 25 -9.31 1.34 9.82
C HIS A 25 -8.60 0.82 8.58
N ALA A 26 -7.29 1.06 8.46
CA ALA A 26 -6.50 0.55 7.34
C ALA A 26 -6.49 -0.98 7.32
N ILE A 27 -6.19 -1.64 8.44
CA ILE A 27 -6.21 -3.10 8.56
C ILE A 27 -7.61 -3.65 8.26
N GLN A 28 -8.65 -3.12 8.91
CA GLN A 28 -10.03 -3.57 8.72
C GLN A 28 -10.44 -3.46 7.25
N SER A 29 -10.09 -2.36 6.57
CA SER A 29 -10.43 -2.16 5.16
C SER A 29 -9.80 -3.20 4.22
N VAL A 30 -8.64 -3.74 4.57
CA VAL A 30 -8.00 -4.84 3.85
C VAL A 30 -8.74 -6.14 4.10
N LEU A 31 -9.06 -6.45 5.36
CA LEU A 31 -9.77 -7.67 5.77
C LEU A 31 -11.14 -7.77 5.14
N ASP A 32 -11.87 -6.65 5.04
CA ASP A 32 -13.20 -6.59 4.41
C ASP A 32 -13.19 -6.91 2.91
N ARG A 33 -12.05 -6.74 2.22
CA ARG A 33 -11.96 -6.80 0.75
C ARG A 33 -11.08 -7.89 0.20
N VAL A 34 -10.23 -8.44 1.04
CA VAL A 34 -9.24 -9.44 0.62
C VAL A 34 -9.30 -10.66 1.53
N TYR A 35 -9.59 -11.80 0.94
CA TYR A 35 -9.67 -13.05 1.69
C TYR A 35 -8.28 -13.52 2.10
N ARG A 36 -8.05 -13.65 3.39
CA ARG A 36 -6.81 -14.17 4.03
C ARG A 36 -5.53 -13.51 3.52
N PRO A 37 -5.41 -12.18 3.61
CA PRO A 37 -4.17 -11.50 3.26
C PRO A 37 -3.09 -11.79 4.32
N GLU A 38 -1.83 -11.79 3.90
CA GLU A 38 -0.72 -11.52 4.80
C GLU A 38 -0.62 -10.01 4.99
N ILE A 39 -0.52 -9.51 6.22
CA ILE A 39 -0.37 -8.08 6.52
C ILE A 39 0.92 -7.86 7.30
N LEU A 40 1.83 -7.08 6.73
CA LEU A 40 3.10 -6.70 7.32
C LEU A 40 3.05 -5.24 7.73
N ILE A 41 3.07 -4.97 9.02
CA ILE A 41 3.15 -3.62 9.57
C ILE A 41 4.62 -3.29 9.78
N VAL A 42 5.16 -2.39 8.95
CA VAL A 42 6.55 -1.92 9.11
C VAL A 42 6.54 -0.66 9.95
N ASP A 43 6.83 -0.84 11.23
CA ASP A 43 6.77 0.22 12.23
C ASP A 43 8.09 0.98 12.39
N ASN A 44 7.99 2.30 12.39
CA ASN A 44 9.09 3.22 12.63
C ASN A 44 9.04 3.77 14.06
N ASN A 45 9.17 2.89 15.05
CA ASN A 45 9.19 3.24 16.47
C ASN A 45 8.01 4.12 16.90
N SER A 46 6.79 3.66 16.67
CA SER A 46 5.58 4.32 17.17
C SER A 46 5.56 4.39 18.69
N THR A 47 5.18 5.53 19.22
CA THR A 47 5.11 5.84 20.66
C THR A 47 3.68 6.04 21.17
N ASP A 48 2.71 6.07 20.26
CA ASP A 48 1.27 6.13 20.53
C ASP A 48 0.65 4.71 20.62
N ASN A 49 -0.68 4.59 20.56
CA ASN A 49 -1.37 3.31 20.61
C ASN A 49 -1.33 2.50 19.30
N THR A 50 -0.59 2.95 18.26
CA THR A 50 -0.53 2.27 16.95
C THR A 50 -0.30 0.75 17.09
N LEU A 51 0.77 0.35 17.79
CA LEU A 51 1.12 -1.07 17.92
C LEU A 51 0.16 -1.84 18.84
N ARG A 52 -0.45 -1.17 19.81
CA ARG A 52 -1.50 -1.78 20.66
C ARG A 52 -2.71 -2.15 19.82
N ILE A 53 -3.14 -1.25 18.93
CA ILE A 53 -4.26 -1.50 18.00
C ILE A 53 -3.94 -2.67 17.07
N VAL A 54 -2.73 -2.72 16.47
CA VAL A 54 -2.32 -3.84 15.61
C VAL A 54 -2.39 -5.17 16.36
N LYS A 55 -1.96 -5.21 17.63
CA LYS A 55 -1.99 -6.42 18.45
C LYS A 55 -3.43 -6.93 18.71
N TYR A 56 -4.42 -6.05 18.81
CA TYR A 56 -5.82 -6.48 18.89
C TYR A 56 -6.23 -7.29 17.66
N PHE A 57 -5.88 -6.85 16.44
CA PHE A 57 -6.13 -7.62 15.22
C PHE A 57 -5.36 -8.94 15.16
N GLN A 58 -4.16 -9.03 15.76
CA GLN A 58 -3.39 -10.28 15.81
C GLN A 58 -4.05 -11.34 16.73
N HIS A 59 -4.76 -10.90 17.75
CA HIS A 59 -5.34 -11.75 18.80
C HIS A 59 -6.87 -11.83 18.75
N ASP A 60 -7.52 -11.24 17.73
CA ASP A 60 -8.96 -11.26 17.59
C ASP A 60 -9.46 -12.69 17.34
N PRO A 61 -10.23 -13.31 18.27
CA PRO A 61 -10.77 -14.63 18.08
C PRO A 61 -11.69 -14.72 16.86
N LEU A 62 -12.44 -13.66 16.55
CA LEU A 62 -13.37 -13.63 15.41
C LEU A 62 -12.65 -13.72 14.08
N LEU A 63 -11.45 -13.14 13.96
CA LEU A 63 -10.61 -13.28 12.76
C LEU A 63 -10.02 -14.69 12.65
N ASN A 64 -9.98 -15.42 13.75
CA ASN A 64 -9.33 -16.72 13.86
C ASN A 64 -10.31 -17.91 13.80
N GLU A 65 -11.58 -17.73 14.19
CA GLU A 65 -12.55 -18.81 14.37
C GLU A 65 -13.64 -18.89 13.30
N LEU A 66 -14.10 -17.74 12.76
CA LEU A 66 -15.34 -17.70 11.97
C LEU A 66 -15.26 -18.35 10.58
N ASP A 67 -14.08 -18.64 10.06
CA ASP A 67 -13.96 -19.08 8.67
C ASP A 67 -13.38 -20.48 8.45
N HIS A 68 -13.08 -21.27 9.51
CA HIS A 68 -12.49 -22.57 9.26
C HIS A 68 -12.71 -23.63 10.35
N PRO A 69 -13.16 -24.83 9.94
CA PRO A 69 -13.36 -25.97 10.85
C PRO A 69 -12.10 -26.47 11.56
N SER A 70 -10.91 -26.02 11.18
CA SER A 70 -9.63 -26.49 11.74
C SER A 70 -9.00 -25.57 12.79
N GLY A 71 -9.65 -24.44 13.16
CA GLY A 71 -9.16 -23.54 14.21
C GLY A 71 -7.78 -22.91 13.98
N LYS A 72 -7.29 -22.88 12.73
CA LYS A 72 -5.99 -22.28 12.40
C LYS A 72 -6.13 -20.81 12.08
N ASN A 73 -5.26 -19.96 12.66
CA ASN A 73 -5.13 -18.53 12.36
C ASN A 73 -4.94 -18.31 10.86
N TYR A 74 -5.87 -17.60 10.22
CA TYR A 74 -5.85 -17.43 8.77
C TYR A 74 -5.38 -16.07 8.31
N THR A 75 -5.39 -15.07 9.16
CA THR A 75 -4.85 -13.75 8.87
C THR A 75 -3.48 -13.62 9.52
N ASP A 76 -2.43 -13.66 8.70
CA ASP A 76 -1.05 -13.50 9.17
C ASP A 76 -0.74 -12.00 9.26
N ILE A 77 -0.91 -11.41 10.45
CA ILE A 77 -0.54 -10.02 10.73
C ILE A 77 0.77 -10.02 11.53
N ARG A 78 1.80 -9.42 10.96
CA ARG A 78 3.14 -9.35 11.58
C ARG A 78 3.62 -7.93 11.73
N ILE A 79 4.16 -7.60 12.91
CA ILE A 79 4.83 -6.33 13.19
C ILE A 79 6.32 -6.49 12.91
N LEU A 80 6.87 -5.59 12.10
CA LEU A 80 8.27 -5.53 11.72
C LEU A 80 8.84 -4.17 12.15
N ASN A 81 9.70 -4.16 13.14
CA ASN A 81 10.35 -2.93 13.60
C ASN A 81 11.57 -2.60 12.72
N ILE A 82 11.69 -1.34 12.32
CA ILE A 82 12.84 -0.85 11.55
C ILE A 82 13.63 0.20 12.35
N LYS A 83 14.94 -0.04 12.53
CA LYS A 83 15.80 0.88 13.29
C LYS A 83 16.14 2.15 12.51
N ASN A 84 16.55 2.00 11.25
CA ASN A 84 16.98 3.10 10.40
C ASN A 84 15.94 3.30 9.27
N TYR A 85 14.93 4.10 9.57
CA TYR A 85 13.81 4.30 8.67
C TYR A 85 14.14 5.30 7.57
N THR A 86 13.91 4.86 6.33
CA THR A 86 13.51 5.69 5.21
C THR A 86 12.33 5.01 4.51
N PRO A 87 11.53 5.73 3.71
CA PRO A 87 10.42 5.09 3.00
C PRO A 87 10.86 3.90 2.16
N GLY A 88 11.96 4.04 1.42
CA GLY A 88 12.51 2.97 0.58
C GLY A 88 13.07 1.80 1.39
N ALA A 89 13.79 2.06 2.49
CA ALA A 89 14.31 1.02 3.38
C ALA A 89 13.19 0.19 4.00
N ALA A 90 12.12 0.84 4.46
CA ALA A 90 10.96 0.17 5.05
C ALA A 90 10.25 -0.75 4.05
N ILE A 91 10.05 -0.28 2.82
CA ILE A 91 9.47 -1.11 1.76
C ILE A 91 10.37 -2.32 1.46
N ASN A 92 11.66 -2.09 1.24
CA ASN A 92 12.60 -3.18 0.92
C ASN A 92 12.67 -4.23 2.04
N TYR A 93 12.62 -3.78 3.31
CA TYR A 93 12.59 -4.66 4.46
C TYR A 93 11.31 -5.51 4.50
N GLY A 94 10.14 -4.89 4.34
CA GLY A 94 8.86 -5.58 4.27
C GLY A 94 8.79 -6.58 3.10
N VAL A 95 9.28 -6.20 1.92
CA VAL A 95 9.35 -7.09 0.74
C VAL A 95 10.21 -8.31 1.00
N LYS A 96 11.34 -8.16 1.71
CA LYS A 96 12.19 -9.30 2.10
C LYS A 96 11.45 -10.27 3.03
N LYS A 97 10.61 -9.74 3.93
CA LYS A 97 9.86 -10.51 4.95
C LYS A 97 8.53 -11.09 4.44
N ALA A 98 7.97 -10.51 3.39
CA ALA A 98 6.72 -10.99 2.79
C ALA A 98 6.83 -12.41 2.26
N SER A 99 5.77 -13.22 2.43
CA SER A 99 5.74 -14.61 1.98
C SER A 99 5.23 -14.76 0.54
N ASN A 100 4.40 -13.81 0.07
CA ASN A 100 3.70 -13.93 -1.20
C ASN A 100 4.38 -13.20 -2.37
N GLU A 101 4.06 -13.63 -3.60
CA GLU A 101 4.65 -13.05 -4.82
C GLU A 101 4.02 -11.72 -5.27
N ILE A 102 2.83 -11.42 -4.78
CA ILE A 102 2.14 -10.15 -5.02
C ILE A 102 2.19 -9.32 -3.74
N ILE A 103 2.73 -8.11 -3.86
CA ILE A 103 2.88 -7.16 -2.76
C ILE A 103 1.96 -5.96 -3.02
N VAL A 104 1.15 -5.60 -2.05
CA VAL A 104 0.44 -4.33 -2.02
C VAL A 104 1.10 -3.43 -0.99
N ILE A 105 1.60 -2.29 -1.43
CA ILE A 105 2.08 -1.23 -0.55
C ILE A 105 0.92 -0.30 -0.26
N MET A 106 0.68 0.01 1.01
CA MET A 106 -0.36 0.92 1.45
C MET A 106 0.15 1.79 2.61
N SER A 107 -0.26 3.06 2.65
CA SER A 107 0.02 3.92 3.80
C SER A 107 -0.93 3.60 4.94
N ALA A 108 -0.47 3.76 6.20
CA ALA A 108 -1.27 3.45 7.40
C ALA A 108 -2.53 4.32 7.56
N HIS A 109 -2.56 5.50 6.94
CA HIS A 109 -3.71 6.41 6.89
C HIS A 109 -4.49 6.33 5.57
N CYS A 110 -4.32 5.23 4.81
CA CYS A 110 -5.14 4.92 3.65
C CYS A 110 -6.16 3.84 4.01
N ILE A 111 -7.42 4.06 3.62
CA ILE A 111 -8.52 3.10 3.76
C ILE A 111 -8.85 2.54 2.38
N LEU A 112 -8.60 1.26 2.18
CA LEU A 112 -8.86 0.58 0.90
C LEU A 112 -10.36 0.61 0.58
N LYS A 113 -10.74 1.15 -0.58
CA LYS A 113 -12.15 1.26 -1.01
C LYS A 113 -12.50 0.27 -2.10
N LYS A 114 -11.61 0.12 -3.09
CA LYS A 114 -11.82 -0.78 -4.23
C LYS A 114 -10.54 -1.51 -4.59
N ILE A 115 -10.66 -2.81 -4.81
CA ILE A 115 -9.61 -3.66 -5.36
C ILE A 115 -10.24 -4.81 -6.14
N ASN A 116 -9.80 -5.03 -7.37
CA ASN A 116 -10.14 -6.22 -8.14
C ASN A 116 -8.87 -7.03 -8.39
N LEU A 117 -8.55 -7.93 -7.46
CA LEU A 117 -7.31 -8.70 -7.51
C LEU A 117 -7.14 -9.49 -8.81
N LYS A 118 -8.21 -10.12 -9.31
CA LYS A 118 -8.15 -10.90 -10.56
C LYS A 118 -7.73 -10.03 -11.74
N LYS A 119 -8.35 -8.85 -11.88
CA LYS A 119 -8.02 -7.87 -12.93
C LYS A 119 -6.61 -7.33 -12.77
N HIS A 120 -6.25 -6.85 -11.56
CA HIS A 120 -4.95 -6.23 -11.33
C HIS A 120 -3.79 -7.22 -11.50
N ILE A 121 -3.97 -8.49 -11.09
CA ILE A 121 -2.95 -9.52 -11.32
C ILE A 121 -2.78 -9.82 -12.81
N LYS A 122 -3.88 -9.83 -13.59
CA LYS A 122 -3.79 -9.94 -15.05
C LYS A 122 -3.03 -8.75 -15.66
N ASP A 123 -3.33 -7.52 -15.22
CA ASP A 123 -2.65 -6.32 -15.69
C ASP A 123 -1.15 -6.30 -15.34
N LEU A 124 -0.75 -6.96 -14.24
CA LEU A 124 0.67 -7.15 -13.91
C LEU A 124 1.42 -8.04 -14.93
N ASN A 125 0.77 -8.75 -15.85
CA ASN A 125 1.50 -9.48 -16.88
C ASN A 125 2.28 -8.53 -17.80
N ASN A 126 1.73 -7.36 -18.07
CA ASN A 126 2.34 -6.34 -18.95
C ASN A 126 2.95 -5.17 -18.16
N ASN A 127 2.75 -5.13 -16.84
CA ASN A 127 3.21 -4.05 -15.97
C ASN A 127 3.96 -4.62 -14.76
N VAL A 128 4.90 -3.87 -14.24
CA VAL A 128 5.64 -4.24 -13.03
C VAL A 128 5.03 -3.67 -11.75
N CYS A 129 4.19 -2.64 -11.92
CA CYS A 129 3.45 -1.96 -10.87
C CYS A 129 2.10 -1.48 -11.38
N ILE A 130 1.09 -1.52 -10.51
CA ILE A 130 -0.20 -0.84 -10.69
C ILE A 130 -0.41 0.03 -9.46
N PHE A 131 -0.59 1.34 -9.63
CA PHE A 131 -0.95 2.21 -8.52
C PHE A 131 -2.35 2.79 -8.71
N GLY A 132 -3.00 3.07 -7.58
CA GLY A 132 -4.43 3.34 -7.52
C GLY A 132 -4.79 4.81 -7.34
N ASN A 133 -6.09 5.07 -7.52
CA ASN A 133 -6.74 6.33 -7.21
C ASN A 133 -6.70 6.58 -5.70
N GLN A 134 -6.42 7.83 -5.33
CA GLN A 134 -6.46 8.27 -3.95
C GLN A 134 -7.42 9.44 -3.81
N ILE A 135 -8.32 9.33 -2.85
CA ILE A 135 -9.31 10.34 -2.50
C ILE A 135 -8.83 11.06 -1.25
N PRO A 136 -8.39 12.33 -1.35
CA PRO A 136 -7.93 13.07 -0.19
C PRO A 136 -9.09 13.37 0.76
N ILE A 137 -8.92 13.02 2.05
CA ILE A 137 -9.91 13.25 3.10
C ILE A 137 -9.28 14.10 4.21
N TRP A 138 -9.90 15.23 4.55
CA TRP A 138 -9.55 16.09 5.66
C TRP A 138 -10.76 16.22 6.58
N GLU A 139 -10.59 15.92 7.85
CA GLU A 139 -11.67 16.00 8.86
C GLU A 139 -12.99 15.37 8.39
N GLY A 140 -12.88 14.18 7.78
CA GLY A 140 -14.04 13.45 7.25
C GLY A 140 -14.59 13.98 5.92
N LYS A 141 -14.09 15.10 5.40
CA LYS A 141 -14.56 15.72 4.16
C LYS A 141 -13.62 15.39 3.00
N LYS A 142 -14.21 15.04 1.87
CA LYS A 142 -13.47 14.86 0.61
C LYS A 142 -13.03 16.22 0.08
N LEU A 143 -11.73 16.35 -0.19
CA LEU A 143 -11.16 17.55 -0.77
C LEU A 143 -11.20 17.55 -2.30
N THR A 144 -11.23 18.75 -2.88
CA THR A 144 -11.00 18.94 -4.31
C THR A 144 -9.59 18.51 -4.68
N LYS A 145 -9.45 17.69 -5.72
CA LYS A 145 -8.16 17.20 -6.20
C LYS A 145 -7.37 18.32 -6.88
N ARG A 146 -6.39 18.88 -6.16
CA ARG A 146 -5.43 19.89 -6.64
C ARG A 146 -4.00 19.38 -6.45
N TYR A 147 -3.02 20.01 -7.09
CA TYR A 147 -1.61 19.65 -7.00
C TYR A 147 -1.37 18.15 -7.21
N ILE A 148 -0.71 17.48 -6.30
CA ILE A 148 -0.41 16.06 -6.39
C ILE A 148 -1.68 15.20 -6.58
N TRP A 149 -2.80 15.60 -6.00
CA TRP A 149 -4.08 14.89 -6.08
C TRP A 149 -4.69 14.95 -7.48
N SER A 150 -4.34 15.94 -8.31
CA SER A 150 -4.83 16.08 -9.68
C SER A 150 -4.40 14.95 -10.61
N HIS A 151 -3.36 14.18 -10.23
CA HIS A 151 -2.93 13.00 -10.98
C HIS A 151 -3.92 11.82 -10.88
N PHE A 152 -4.73 11.79 -9.82
CA PHE A 152 -5.69 10.71 -9.58
C PHE A 152 -7.01 10.96 -10.30
N THR A 153 -7.03 10.67 -11.60
CA THR A 153 -8.18 10.84 -12.51
C THR A 153 -9.04 9.59 -12.57
N ASN A 154 -10.10 9.61 -13.36
CA ASN A 154 -10.96 8.45 -13.60
C ASN A 154 -10.50 7.60 -14.80
N THR A 155 -9.39 7.96 -15.45
CA THR A 155 -8.87 7.30 -16.65
C THR A 155 -7.59 6.53 -16.33
N ARG A 156 -7.46 5.32 -16.89
CA ARG A 156 -6.23 4.52 -16.82
C ARG A 156 -5.12 5.21 -17.59
N VAL A 157 -3.92 5.25 -17.02
CA VAL A 157 -2.75 5.89 -17.66
C VAL A 157 -1.54 4.98 -17.57
N GLN A 158 -1.01 4.61 -18.75
CA GLN A 158 0.24 3.86 -18.85
C GLN A 158 1.43 4.81 -18.66
N ASN A 159 2.39 4.44 -17.82
CA ASN A 159 3.63 5.18 -17.59
C ASN A 159 3.39 6.67 -17.30
N MET A 160 2.48 6.96 -16.37
CA MET A 160 2.07 8.31 -16.03
C MET A 160 3.27 9.23 -15.81
N PHE A 161 3.28 10.36 -16.53
CA PHE A 161 4.26 11.43 -16.37
C PHE A 161 3.58 12.66 -15.76
N SER A 162 4.13 13.15 -14.68
CA SER A 162 3.66 14.37 -14.02
C SER A 162 4.34 15.59 -14.66
N LYS A 163 3.58 16.40 -15.38
CA LYS A 163 4.06 17.71 -15.83
C LYS A 163 4.36 18.64 -14.64
N LEU A 164 3.58 18.55 -13.57
CA LEU A 164 3.75 19.35 -12.36
C LEU A 164 5.10 19.06 -11.65
N GLU A 165 5.49 17.76 -11.55
CA GLU A 165 6.74 17.37 -10.91
C GLU A 165 7.89 17.16 -11.92
N ASN A 166 7.63 17.29 -13.22
CA ASN A 166 8.55 17.00 -14.33
C ASN A 166 9.25 15.64 -14.21
N ARG A 167 8.45 14.58 -13.90
CA ARG A 167 8.95 13.21 -13.71
C ARG A 167 7.88 12.16 -13.85
N TYR A 168 8.29 10.89 -14.01
CA TYR A 168 7.37 9.76 -13.91
C TYR A 168 6.75 9.66 -12.51
N PHE A 169 5.46 9.32 -12.50
CA PHE A 169 4.64 9.41 -11.29
C PHE A 169 4.06 8.05 -10.90
N ILE A 170 4.49 7.52 -9.75
CA ILE A 170 3.87 6.45 -9.00
C ILE A 170 3.65 6.98 -7.59
N HIS A 171 2.59 6.54 -6.91
CA HIS A 171 2.34 6.92 -5.53
C HIS A 171 2.01 5.70 -4.66
N ASN A 172 2.83 5.47 -3.63
CA ASN A 172 2.75 4.33 -2.72
C ASN A 172 1.68 4.48 -1.61
N GLY A 173 0.73 5.40 -1.73
CA GLY A 173 -0.46 5.41 -0.87
C GLY A 173 -1.29 4.14 -1.05
N ILE A 174 -1.40 3.65 -2.31
CA ILE A 174 -1.90 2.31 -2.65
C ILE A 174 -1.29 1.86 -3.98
N ALA A 175 -0.51 0.78 -3.98
CA ALA A 175 0.12 0.26 -5.20
C ALA A 175 0.41 -1.24 -5.10
N ILE A 176 0.25 -1.97 -6.20
CA ILE A 176 0.43 -3.42 -6.33
C ILE A 176 1.68 -3.71 -7.16
N TYR A 177 2.53 -4.61 -6.68
CA TYR A 177 3.81 -4.96 -7.29
C TYR A 177 4.02 -6.47 -7.40
N LYS A 178 4.85 -6.90 -8.34
CA LYS A 178 5.47 -8.22 -8.30
C LYS A 178 6.66 -8.22 -7.35
N LYS A 179 6.70 -9.10 -6.35
CA LYS A 179 7.81 -9.24 -5.40
C LYS A 179 9.16 -9.43 -6.11
N LYS A 180 9.21 -10.26 -7.15
CA LYS A 180 10.43 -10.49 -7.93
C LYS A 180 11.00 -9.20 -8.55
N ILE A 181 10.13 -8.26 -8.93
CA ILE A 181 10.55 -6.97 -9.49
C ILE A 181 11.11 -6.07 -8.39
N LEU A 182 10.48 -6.01 -7.23
CA LEU A 182 10.98 -5.23 -6.10
C LEU A 182 12.32 -5.79 -5.56
N LYS A 183 12.52 -7.11 -5.61
CA LYS A 183 13.82 -7.73 -5.30
C LYS A 183 14.90 -7.36 -6.31
N LYS A 184 14.59 -7.37 -7.60
CA LYS A 184 15.54 -7.04 -8.69
C LYS A 184 15.84 -5.54 -8.77
N TYR A 185 14.84 -4.72 -8.52
CA TYR A 185 14.91 -3.26 -8.57
C TYR A 185 14.38 -2.67 -7.25
N PRO A 186 15.13 -2.75 -6.16
CA PRO A 186 14.68 -2.22 -4.87
C PRO A 186 14.54 -0.71 -4.93
N PHE A 187 13.71 -0.17 -4.04
CA PHE A 187 13.64 1.28 -3.79
C PHE A 187 14.96 1.79 -3.24
N ASP A 188 15.29 3.03 -3.55
CA ASP A 188 16.47 3.67 -2.97
C ASP A 188 16.25 3.87 -1.46
N LYS A 189 17.13 3.27 -0.67
CA LYS A 189 17.06 3.28 0.80
C LYS A 189 17.61 4.56 1.43
N TYR A 190 18.19 5.46 0.66
CA TYR A 190 18.78 6.70 1.17
C TYR A 190 17.84 7.92 0.99
N LEU A 191 16.80 7.79 0.17
CA LEU A 191 15.84 8.86 -0.06
C LEU A 191 14.91 9.05 1.15
N LEU A 192 14.76 10.29 1.59
CA LEU A 192 13.84 10.68 2.66
C LEU A 192 12.39 10.89 2.17
N GLY A 193 12.16 10.77 0.87
CA GLY A 193 10.84 10.88 0.23
C GLY A 193 10.93 10.77 -1.27
N LYS A 194 9.77 10.70 -1.94
CA LYS A 194 9.64 10.54 -3.40
C LYS A 194 10.34 9.27 -3.96
N GLU A 195 10.58 8.28 -3.11
CA GLU A 195 11.21 7.00 -3.48
C GLU A 195 10.48 6.31 -4.62
N ASP A 196 9.16 6.46 -4.68
CA ASP A 196 8.28 5.93 -5.72
C ASP A 196 8.47 6.63 -7.08
N ARG A 197 8.69 7.95 -7.10
CA ARG A 197 9.01 8.72 -8.32
C ARG A 197 10.37 8.34 -8.90
N TYR A 198 11.40 8.25 -8.07
CA TYR A 198 12.73 7.81 -8.50
C TYR A 198 12.70 6.36 -8.98
N TRP A 199 11.94 5.50 -8.30
CA TRP A 199 11.73 4.12 -8.73
C TRP A 199 11.02 4.06 -10.08
N ALA A 200 9.97 4.87 -10.31
CA ALA A 200 9.28 4.97 -11.60
C ALA A 200 10.23 5.33 -12.73
N ALA A 201 11.07 6.35 -12.55
CA ALA A 201 12.07 6.74 -13.54
C ALA A 201 13.09 5.61 -13.83
N LYS A 202 13.54 4.89 -12.77
CA LYS A 202 14.43 3.74 -12.90
C LYS A 202 13.77 2.62 -13.73
N ILE A 203 12.49 2.33 -13.50
CA ILE A 203 11.76 1.29 -14.23
C ILE A 203 11.61 1.62 -15.71
N ILE A 204 11.28 2.86 -16.03
CA ILE A 204 11.17 3.31 -17.43
C ILE A 204 12.53 3.21 -18.15
N LYS A 205 13.63 3.60 -17.51
CA LYS A 205 14.99 3.42 -18.06
C LYS A 205 15.33 1.94 -18.34
N LYS A 206 14.68 1.01 -17.66
CA LYS A 206 14.80 -0.44 -17.89
C LYS A 206 13.79 -0.98 -18.92
N LYS A 207 13.09 -0.10 -19.65
CA LYS A 207 12.06 -0.43 -20.65
C LYS A 207 10.93 -1.29 -20.08
N LEU A 208 10.59 -1.09 -18.79
CA LEU A 208 9.51 -1.73 -18.08
C LEU A 208 8.36 -0.74 -17.87
N ASN A 209 7.13 -1.25 -17.86
CA ASN A 209 5.94 -0.43 -17.77
C ASN A 209 5.28 -0.50 -16.39
N PHE A 210 4.60 0.57 -16.00
CA PHE A 210 3.69 0.63 -14.87
C PHE A 210 2.36 1.27 -15.28
N LEU A 211 1.32 1.05 -14.49
CA LEU A 211 -0.03 1.44 -14.82
C LEU A 211 -0.68 2.20 -13.66
N TYR A 212 -1.31 3.32 -13.94
CA TYR A 212 -2.32 3.91 -13.08
C TYR A 212 -3.69 3.30 -13.41
N ASP A 213 -4.38 2.77 -12.41
CA ASP A 213 -5.72 2.20 -12.58
C ASP A 213 -6.67 2.74 -11.50
N PRO A 214 -7.68 3.56 -11.86
CA PRO A 214 -8.62 4.13 -10.89
C PRO A 214 -9.55 3.10 -10.25
N SER A 215 -9.63 1.86 -10.76
CA SER A 215 -10.38 0.78 -10.12
C SER A 215 -9.67 0.15 -8.90
N LEU A 216 -8.40 0.48 -8.68
CA LEU A 216 -7.72 0.35 -7.39
C LEU A 216 -7.88 1.68 -6.67
N GLU A 217 -8.58 1.73 -5.53
CA GLU A 217 -8.94 3.00 -4.91
C GLU A 217 -8.81 2.95 -3.39
N ALA A 218 -8.26 4.01 -2.81
CA ALA A 218 -8.22 4.23 -1.37
C ALA A 218 -8.59 5.67 -1.00
N GLU A 219 -9.27 5.85 0.14
CA GLU A 219 -9.31 7.12 0.83
C GLU A 219 -7.97 7.36 1.49
N HIS A 220 -7.41 8.57 1.31
CA HIS A 220 -6.14 8.97 1.88
C HIS A 220 -6.40 10.06 2.90
N HIS A 221 -6.43 9.67 4.16
CA HIS A 221 -6.78 10.55 5.27
C HIS A 221 -5.61 11.45 5.66
N TYR A 222 -5.94 12.65 6.12
CA TYR A 222 -4.96 13.57 6.67
C TYR A 222 -4.31 12.99 7.94
N THR A 223 -3.00 13.19 8.03
CA THR A 223 -2.20 12.93 9.24
C THR A 223 -1.02 13.90 9.28
N ASP A 224 -0.66 14.36 10.45
CA ASP A 224 0.46 15.31 10.67
C ASP A 224 1.80 14.71 10.22
N GLY A 225 1.95 13.40 10.32
CA GLY A 225 3.13 12.64 9.86
C GLY A 225 3.21 12.42 8.35
N GLY A 226 2.13 12.67 7.60
CA GLY A 226 1.99 12.31 6.20
C GLY A 226 2.81 13.19 5.25
N SER A 227 3.84 12.64 4.60
CA SER A 227 4.67 13.38 3.66
C SER A 227 3.89 13.96 2.47
N THR A 228 2.84 13.28 2.02
CA THR A 228 1.97 13.74 0.93
C THR A 228 1.22 15.03 1.30
N TRP A 229 0.84 15.18 2.58
CA TRP A 229 0.12 16.34 3.09
C TRP A 229 1.04 17.53 3.34
N ARG A 230 2.31 17.31 3.68
CA ARG A 230 3.30 18.38 3.89
C ARG A 230 3.63 19.17 2.63
N ILE A 231 3.44 18.59 1.45
CA ILE A 231 3.74 19.22 0.16
C ILE A 231 2.69 20.26 -0.22
N GLN A 232 1.53 20.27 0.44
CA GLN A 232 0.46 21.22 0.15
C GLN A 232 0.66 22.59 0.80
N GLY A 233 1.81 22.82 1.43
CA GLY A 233 2.08 24.03 2.19
C GLY A 233 1.43 23.97 3.58
N LYS A 234 2.05 24.64 4.54
CA LYS A 234 1.38 24.92 5.80
C LYS A 234 0.23 25.88 5.47
N VAL A 235 -1.00 25.44 5.66
CA VAL A 235 -2.14 26.32 5.79
C VAL A 235 -2.05 26.93 7.16
#